data_4e61e1c4af63c10a7a2232328c635640
#
_entry.id   4e61e1c4af63c10a7a2232328c635640
#
_cell.length_a   1.000
_cell.length_b   1.000
_cell.length_c   1.000
_cell.angle_alpha   90.00
_cell.angle_beta   90.00
_cell.angle_gamma   90.00
#
_symmetry.space_group_name_H-M   'P 1'
#
loop_
_entity.id
_entity.type
_entity.pdbx_description
1 polymer ?
#
loop_
_entity_poly.entity_id
_entity_poly.type
_entity_poly.pdbx_seq_one_letter_code
_entity_poly.pdbx_strand_id
1 'polypeptide(L)'
;MISKRILVADDSDTVRKVICTCLAEQKFNVCGDAADGEDVIEKARKLKPDLVLLDLAMPRTNGIVVASVLKDMMPNVRIILFTMYSEAVRRTFSPKGIAVDAVIAKADGLIGLVKCIQSLLPA
;
A
#
# COMPACT_ATOMS: atom_id res chain seq x y z
N MET A 1 -1.81 -11.80 -20.91
CA MET A 1 -2.45 -11.05 -19.82
C MET A 1 -1.41 -10.31 -19.01
N ILE A 2 -1.59 -9.02 -18.81
CA ILE A 2 -0.63 -8.21 -18.06
C ILE A 2 -0.90 -8.37 -16.57
N SER A 3 0.11 -8.80 -15.82
CA SER A 3 0.01 -8.91 -14.37
C SER A 3 -0.14 -7.52 -13.74
N LYS A 4 -1.03 -7.41 -12.76
CA LYS A 4 -1.16 -6.18 -11.98
C LYS A 4 0.09 -5.98 -11.13
N ARG A 5 0.57 -4.75 -11.07
CA ARG A 5 1.84 -4.39 -10.45
C ARG A 5 1.61 -3.77 -9.08
N ILE A 6 2.30 -4.29 -8.08
CA ILE A 6 2.15 -3.86 -6.69
C ILE A 6 3.47 -3.30 -6.18
N LEU A 7 3.41 -2.10 -5.61
CA LEU A 7 4.53 -1.46 -4.92
C LEU A 7 4.27 -1.57 -3.41
N VAL A 8 5.26 -2.08 -2.66
CA VAL A 8 5.14 -2.28 -1.21
C VAL A 8 5.98 -1.24 -0.47
N ALA A 9 5.36 -0.51 0.44
CA ALA A 9 6.02 0.53 1.22
C ALA A 9 5.86 0.28 2.72
N ASP A 10 6.98 0.04 3.41
CA ASP A 10 7.04 -0.18 4.85
C ASP A 10 8.45 0.13 5.31
N ASP A 11 8.61 0.82 6.44
CA ASP A 11 9.94 1.20 6.94
C ASP A 11 10.70 0.03 7.59
N SER A 12 10.00 -1.03 7.96
CA SER A 12 10.64 -2.23 8.51
C SER A 12 11.12 -3.13 7.38
N ASP A 13 12.43 -3.34 7.27
CA ASP A 13 13.00 -4.23 6.26
C ASP A 13 12.46 -5.65 6.40
N THR A 14 12.32 -6.14 7.64
CA THR A 14 11.79 -7.48 7.89
C THR A 14 10.34 -7.61 7.46
N VAL A 15 9.48 -6.67 7.86
CA VAL A 15 8.06 -6.68 7.49
C VAL A 15 7.91 -6.56 5.98
N ARG A 16 8.67 -5.67 5.37
CA ARG A 16 8.62 -5.46 3.91
C ARG A 16 8.97 -6.73 3.15
N LYS A 17 10.02 -7.44 3.58
CA LYS A 17 10.43 -8.71 2.97
C LYS A 17 9.36 -9.79 3.12
N VAL A 18 8.76 -9.90 4.29
CA VAL A 18 7.69 -10.87 4.53
C VAL A 18 6.50 -10.60 3.63
N ILE A 19 6.09 -9.35 3.52
CA ILE A 19 4.97 -8.96 2.66
C ILE A 19 5.29 -9.29 1.19
N CYS A 20 6.44 -8.87 0.71
CA CYS A 20 6.84 -9.11 -0.68
C CYS A 20 6.91 -10.59 -1.01
N THR A 21 7.47 -11.40 -0.12
CA THR A 21 7.54 -12.85 -0.30
C THR A 21 6.16 -13.48 -0.36
N CYS A 22 5.28 -13.09 0.57
CA CYS A 22 3.91 -13.59 0.61
C CYS A 22 3.14 -13.26 -0.68
N LEU A 23 3.25 -12.01 -1.13
CA LEU A 23 2.56 -11.58 -2.35
C LEU A 23 3.08 -12.31 -3.58
N ALA A 24 4.40 -12.50 -3.67
CA ALA A 24 4.98 -13.25 -4.77
C ALA A 24 4.51 -14.71 -4.78
N GLU A 25 4.42 -15.34 -3.61
CA GLU A 25 3.90 -16.71 -3.48
C GLU A 25 2.43 -16.80 -3.92
N GLN A 26 1.67 -15.74 -3.75
CA GLN A 26 0.27 -15.66 -4.18
C GLN A 26 0.14 -15.25 -5.66
N LYS A 27 1.25 -15.23 -6.40
CA LYS A 27 1.31 -14.92 -7.83
C LYS A 27 1.03 -13.45 -8.17
N PHE A 28 1.13 -12.54 -7.19
CA PHE A 28 1.11 -11.11 -7.47
C PHE A 28 2.46 -10.65 -8.01
N ASN A 29 2.43 -9.63 -8.85
CA ASN A 29 3.65 -9.02 -9.38
C ASN A 29 4.09 -7.86 -8.47
N VAL A 30 5.05 -8.12 -7.59
CA VAL A 30 5.67 -7.07 -6.77
C VAL A 30 6.71 -6.37 -7.62
N CYS A 31 6.40 -5.15 -8.09
CA CYS A 31 7.27 -4.43 -9.02
C CYS A 31 8.37 -3.65 -8.31
N GLY A 32 8.28 -3.48 -6.99
CA GLY A 32 9.30 -2.80 -6.21
C GLY A 32 8.87 -2.65 -4.77
N ASP A 33 9.76 -2.13 -3.95
CA ASP A 33 9.50 -1.82 -2.56
C ASP A 33 10.20 -0.54 -2.14
N ALA A 34 9.72 0.07 -1.06
CA ALA A 34 10.23 1.35 -0.59
C ALA A 34 10.17 1.42 0.93
N ALA A 35 11.10 2.15 1.54
CA ALA A 35 11.23 2.25 2.98
C ALA A 35 10.77 3.59 3.57
N ASP A 36 10.53 4.60 2.74
CA ASP A 36 10.07 5.91 3.18
C ASP A 36 9.21 6.59 2.13
N GLY A 37 8.62 7.73 2.50
CA GLY A 37 7.65 8.41 1.64
C GLY A 37 8.23 8.95 0.34
N GLU A 38 9.44 9.51 0.37
CA GLU A 38 10.08 10.02 -0.84
C GLU A 38 10.36 8.89 -1.82
N ASP A 39 10.87 7.77 -1.31
CA ASP A 39 11.19 6.60 -2.11
C ASP A 39 9.92 6.01 -2.76
N VAL A 40 8.83 5.97 -2.00
CA VAL A 40 7.53 5.51 -2.54
C VAL A 40 7.11 6.36 -3.73
N ILE A 41 7.14 7.69 -3.54
CA ILE A 41 6.68 8.62 -4.57
C ILE A 41 7.56 8.50 -5.82
N GLU A 42 8.87 8.45 -5.64
CA GLU A 42 9.80 8.33 -6.76
C GLU A 42 9.62 7.01 -7.50
N LYS A 43 9.52 5.89 -6.77
CA LYS A 43 9.32 4.57 -7.38
C LYS A 43 7.95 4.45 -8.05
N ALA A 44 6.93 5.03 -7.46
CA ALA A 44 5.60 5.04 -8.10
C ALA A 44 5.63 5.77 -9.43
N ARG A 45 6.35 6.89 -9.49
CA ARG A 45 6.50 7.65 -10.74
C ARG A 45 7.18 6.81 -11.82
N LYS A 46 8.23 6.07 -11.46
CA LYS A 46 9.03 5.28 -12.39
C LYS A 46 8.33 3.97 -12.77
N LEU A 47 7.79 3.27 -11.79
CA LEU A 47 7.27 1.91 -11.96
C LEU A 47 5.80 1.85 -12.35
N LYS A 48 5.05 2.90 -12.09
CA LYS A 48 3.62 3.02 -12.40
C LYS A 48 2.82 1.80 -11.92
N PRO A 49 2.82 1.56 -10.59
CA PRO A 49 2.08 0.41 -10.06
C PRO A 49 0.58 0.58 -10.21
N ASP A 50 -0.13 -0.54 -10.23
CA ASP A 50 -1.60 -0.55 -10.20
C ASP A 50 -2.12 -0.39 -8.77
N LEU A 51 -1.34 -0.86 -7.80
CA LEU A 51 -1.68 -0.77 -6.38
C LEU A 51 -0.43 -0.48 -5.56
N VAL A 52 -0.58 0.40 -4.57
CA VAL A 52 0.46 0.66 -3.58
C VAL A 52 -0.04 0.20 -2.22
N LEU A 53 0.73 -0.69 -1.60
CA LEU A 53 0.53 -1.10 -0.23
C LEU A 53 1.39 -0.21 0.65
N LEU A 54 0.77 0.53 1.57
CA LEU A 54 1.41 1.66 2.21
C LEU A 54 1.24 1.60 3.73
N ASP A 55 2.34 1.68 4.46
CA ASP A 55 2.29 1.85 5.91
C ASP A 55 2.00 3.32 6.26
N LEU A 56 1.23 3.52 7.32
CA LEU A 56 0.93 4.85 7.83
C LEU A 56 2.18 5.50 8.40
N ALA A 57 2.91 4.78 9.24
CA ALA A 57 4.04 5.31 9.99
C ALA A 57 5.35 4.99 9.29
N MET A 58 5.92 5.96 8.61
CA MET A 58 7.23 5.87 7.99
C MET A 58 8.07 7.09 8.40
N PRO A 59 9.41 6.98 8.39
CA PRO A 59 10.26 8.10 8.80
C PRO A 59 9.95 9.38 8.02
N ARG A 60 9.86 10.48 8.74
CA ARG A 60 9.71 11.84 8.21
C ARG A 60 8.46 12.09 7.38
N THR A 61 7.54 11.12 7.33
CA THR A 61 6.32 11.31 6.56
C THR A 61 5.18 10.46 7.12
N ASN A 62 3.98 10.78 6.66
CA ASN A 62 2.75 10.13 7.05
C ASN A 62 2.16 9.48 5.81
N GLY A 63 1.77 8.22 5.92
CA GLY A 63 1.21 7.47 4.78
C GLY A 63 -0.03 8.12 4.17
N ILE A 64 -0.83 8.84 4.95
CA ILE A 64 -2.02 9.53 4.44
C ILE A 64 -1.60 10.65 3.48
N VAL A 65 -0.55 11.40 3.84
CA VAL A 65 -0.01 12.45 2.96
C VAL A 65 0.53 11.84 1.68
N VAL A 66 1.30 10.75 1.80
CA VAL A 66 1.83 10.04 0.64
C VAL A 66 0.70 9.55 -0.27
N ALA A 67 -0.36 8.99 0.32
CA ALA A 67 -1.52 8.53 -0.46
C ALA A 67 -2.15 9.66 -1.27
N SER A 68 -2.28 10.85 -0.65
CA SER A 68 -2.82 12.02 -1.34
C SER A 68 -1.97 12.42 -2.54
N VAL A 69 -0.65 12.45 -2.36
CA VAL A 69 0.28 12.77 -3.45
C VAL A 69 0.18 11.74 -4.57
N LEU A 70 0.13 10.45 -4.22
CA LEU A 70 0.02 9.38 -5.21
C LEU A 70 -1.28 9.47 -6.01
N LYS A 71 -2.40 9.77 -5.37
CA LYS A 71 -3.68 9.92 -6.07
C LYS A 71 -3.68 11.13 -7.01
N ASP A 72 -3.00 12.21 -6.64
CA ASP A 72 -2.86 13.37 -7.53
C ASP A 72 -2.01 13.03 -8.76
N MET A 73 -0.93 12.26 -8.56
CA MET A 73 -0.05 11.84 -9.66
C MET A 73 -0.69 10.77 -10.55
N MET A 74 -1.40 9.84 -9.94
CA MET A 74 -1.95 8.66 -10.60
C MET A 74 -3.38 8.42 -10.10
N PRO A 75 -4.38 9.14 -10.66
CA PRO A 75 -5.76 9.08 -10.13
C PRO A 75 -6.38 7.68 -10.08
N ASN A 76 -5.91 6.76 -10.90
CA ASN A 76 -6.45 5.39 -10.96
C ASN A 76 -5.71 4.40 -10.08
N VAL A 77 -4.62 4.81 -9.41
CA VAL A 77 -3.88 3.89 -8.54
C VAL A 77 -4.76 3.47 -7.36
N ARG A 78 -4.71 2.19 -7.00
CA ARG A 78 -5.35 1.71 -5.78
C ARG A 78 -4.37 1.80 -4.63
N ILE A 79 -4.83 2.22 -3.46
CA ILE A 79 -3.99 2.36 -2.28
C ILE A 79 -4.63 1.62 -1.12
N ILE A 80 -3.87 0.70 -0.53
CA ILE A 80 -4.23 0.03 0.73
C ILE A 80 -3.30 0.55 1.81
N LEU A 81 -3.89 1.10 2.87
CA LEU A 81 -3.15 1.45 4.06
C LEU A 81 -3.10 0.21 4.96
N PHE A 82 -1.90 -0.36 5.14
CA PHE A 82 -1.68 -1.56 5.94
C PHE A 82 -0.90 -1.15 7.19
N THR A 83 -1.59 -1.07 8.34
CA THR A 83 -1.04 -0.37 9.49
C THR A 83 -1.45 -1.00 10.83
N MET A 84 -0.59 -0.79 11.84
CA MET A 84 -0.92 -1.12 13.24
C MET A 84 -1.94 -0.14 13.82
N TYR A 85 -2.15 1.00 13.18
CA TYR A 85 -3.01 2.10 13.68
C TYR A 85 -4.34 2.18 12.96
N SER A 86 -4.85 1.06 12.46
CA SER A 86 -6.06 1.04 11.63
C SER A 86 -7.28 1.66 12.32
N GLU A 87 -7.49 1.39 13.62
CA GLU A 87 -8.60 1.97 14.37
C GLU A 87 -8.48 3.49 14.50
N ALA A 88 -7.27 3.98 14.82
CA ALA A 88 -7.02 5.40 14.94
C ALA A 88 -7.31 6.12 13.62
N VAL A 89 -6.91 5.52 12.51
CA VAL A 89 -7.20 6.06 11.18
C VAL A 89 -8.70 6.12 10.93
N ARG A 90 -9.42 5.04 11.20
CA ARG A 90 -10.86 4.98 10.97
C ARG A 90 -11.64 5.95 11.84
N ARG A 91 -11.18 6.20 13.08
CA ARG A 91 -11.82 7.17 13.99
C ARG A 91 -11.54 8.60 13.62
N THR A 92 -10.33 8.88 13.15
CA THR A 92 -9.85 10.26 12.90
C THR A 92 -10.29 10.77 11.54
N PHE A 93 -10.34 9.89 10.54
CA PHE A 93 -10.62 10.27 9.16
C PHE A 93 -11.88 9.59 8.67
N SER A 94 -12.76 10.36 8.04
CA SER A 94 -13.90 9.78 7.35
C SER A 94 -13.43 9.03 6.11
N PRO A 95 -14.17 8.02 5.62
CA PRO A 95 -13.80 7.32 4.40
C PRO A 95 -13.62 8.22 3.18
N LYS A 96 -14.29 9.37 3.19
CA LYS A 96 -14.18 10.36 2.10
C LYS A 96 -13.04 11.35 2.33
N GLY A 97 -12.45 11.37 3.52
CA GLY A 97 -11.41 12.33 3.90
C GLY A 97 -9.99 11.88 3.67
N ILE A 98 -9.79 10.63 3.25
CA ILE A 98 -8.47 10.07 2.97
C ILE A 98 -8.43 9.46 1.58
N ALA A 99 -7.29 9.62 0.92
CA ALA A 99 -7.10 9.16 -0.45
C ALA A 99 -6.65 7.69 -0.50
N VAL A 100 -7.39 6.79 0.19
CA VAL A 100 -7.07 5.37 0.19
C VAL A 100 -8.32 4.57 -0.16
N ASP A 101 -8.10 3.40 -0.76
CA ASP A 101 -9.20 2.51 -1.16
C ASP A 101 -9.57 1.52 -0.05
N ALA A 102 -8.63 1.23 0.86
CA ALA A 102 -8.89 0.36 2.00
C ALA A 102 -7.88 0.61 3.12
N VAL A 103 -8.31 0.32 4.35
CA VAL A 103 -7.46 0.33 5.53
C VAL A 103 -7.51 -1.06 6.16
N ILE A 104 -6.36 -1.73 6.22
CA ILE A 104 -6.25 -3.09 6.74
C ILE A 104 -5.34 -3.07 7.95
N ALA A 105 -5.78 -3.72 9.03
CA ALA A 105 -4.99 -3.83 10.26
C ALA A 105 -3.88 -4.87 10.07
N LYS A 106 -2.64 -4.51 10.43
CA LYS A 106 -1.53 -5.48 10.45
C LYS A 106 -1.82 -6.67 11.37
N ALA A 107 -2.59 -6.43 12.44
CA ALA A 107 -3.00 -7.47 13.38
C ALA A 107 -3.85 -8.56 12.71
N ASP A 108 -4.55 -8.26 11.63
CA ASP A 108 -5.40 -9.24 10.92
C ASP A 108 -4.57 -10.15 9.99
N GLY A 109 -3.27 -9.91 9.88
CA GLY A 109 -2.36 -10.76 9.14
C GLY A 109 -2.44 -10.60 7.62
N LEU A 110 -1.73 -11.49 6.94
CA LEU A 110 -1.57 -11.40 5.48
C LEU A 110 -2.77 -11.95 4.70
N ILE A 111 -3.57 -12.82 5.31
CA ILE A 111 -4.74 -13.40 4.64
C ILE A 111 -5.75 -12.30 4.29
N GLY A 112 -6.05 -11.42 5.23
CA GLY A 112 -6.95 -10.29 4.99
C GLY A 112 -6.41 -9.34 3.93
N LEU A 113 -5.11 -9.12 3.96
CA LEU A 113 -4.43 -8.28 2.97
C LEU A 113 -4.57 -8.86 1.56
N VAL A 114 -4.28 -10.16 1.40
CA VAL A 114 -4.39 -10.84 0.10
C VAL A 114 -5.80 -10.74 -0.46
N LYS A 115 -6.81 -10.98 0.39
CA LYS A 115 -8.22 -10.88 -0.03
C LYS A 115 -8.58 -9.46 -0.48
N CYS A 116 -8.08 -8.45 0.24
CA CYS A 116 -8.32 -7.06 -0.12
C CYS A 116 -7.70 -6.72 -1.47
N ILE A 117 -6.46 -7.14 -1.70
CA ILE A 117 -5.80 -6.94 -2.99
C ILE A 117 -6.60 -7.58 -4.12
N GLN A 118 -7.05 -8.79 -3.92
CA GLN A 118 -7.85 -9.51 -4.92
C GLN A 118 -9.14 -8.77 -5.27
N SER A 119 -9.75 -8.13 -4.28
CA SER A 119 -10.99 -7.37 -4.52
C SER A 119 -10.74 -6.05 -5.26
N LEU A 120 -9.60 -5.41 -5.02
CA LEU A 120 -9.26 -4.14 -5.67
C LEU A 120 -8.61 -4.30 -7.03
N LEU A 121 -7.98 -5.44 -7.27
CA LEU A 121 -7.32 -5.77 -8.55
C LEU A 121 -7.92 -7.05 -9.14
N PRO A 122 -9.17 -7.02 -9.56
CA PRO A 122 -9.77 -8.21 -10.16
C PRO A 122 -9.05 -8.59 -11.46
N ALA A 123 -8.99 -9.90 -11.69
CA ALA A 123 -8.33 -10.44 -12.88
C ALA A 123 -9.01 -9.99 -14.19
#